data_3cec35b1bcfa92a3efb374781ca91ccc
#
_entry.id   3cec35b1bcfa92a3efb374781ca91ccc
#
_cell.length_a   1.000
_cell.length_b   1.000
_cell.length_c   1.000
_cell.angle_alpha   90.00
_cell.angle_beta   90.00
_cell.angle_gamma   90.00
#
_symmetry.space_group_name_H-M   'P 1'
#
loop_
_entity.id
_entity.type
_entity.pdbx_description
1 polymer ?
#
loop_
_entity_poly.entity_id
_entity_poly.type
_entity_poly.pdbx_seq_one_letter_code
_entity_poly.pdbx_strand_id
1 'polypeptide(L)'
;MTPRIENLSEKKLIGKRLTMSLANNKTGELWQNFMPKRREISNNISNDLISMQVYKPSHFADFKPTNEFEKWATVEVTNFENVPTEMETFSLAGGLYAVFNYKGSSTDPSIFQYIFGTWLPSSEYLLDNRPHFEVLGDKYKSNDPNSEEEIWIPIKLKQ
;
A
#
# COMPACT_ATOMS: atom_id res chain seq x y z
N MET A 1 -2.67 12.14 -15.66
CA MET A 1 -3.60 11.52 -14.70
C MET A 1 -3.70 12.38 -13.45
N THR A 2 -4.91 12.70 -13.04
CA THR A 2 -5.15 13.57 -11.88
C THR A 2 -5.69 12.72 -10.72
N PRO A 3 -5.04 12.73 -9.56
CA PRO A 3 -5.56 11.99 -8.41
C PRO A 3 -6.71 12.76 -7.76
N ARG A 4 -7.53 12.04 -7.00
CA ARG A 4 -8.41 12.68 -6.04
C ARG A 4 -7.67 12.84 -4.71
N ILE A 5 -8.02 13.84 -3.95
CA ILE A 5 -7.41 14.08 -2.63
C ILE A 5 -8.42 13.63 -1.58
N GLU A 6 -8.00 12.73 -0.71
CA GLU A 6 -8.84 12.16 0.33
C GLU A 6 -8.25 12.43 1.70
N ASN A 7 -9.13 12.69 2.68
CA ASN A 7 -8.74 12.73 4.07
C ASN A 7 -9.13 11.40 4.70
N LEU A 8 -8.14 10.52 4.88
CA LEU A 8 -8.36 9.16 5.36
C LEU A 8 -8.63 9.15 6.86
N SER A 9 -9.66 8.42 7.28
CA SER A 9 -9.85 8.09 8.70
C SER A 9 -8.98 6.88 9.04
N GLU A 10 -8.61 6.76 10.32
CA GLU A 10 -7.80 5.62 10.79
C GLU A 10 -8.44 4.29 10.38
N LYS A 11 -7.59 3.36 9.94
CA LYS A 11 -8.00 1.99 9.60
C LYS A 11 -7.27 0.99 10.46
N LYS A 12 -7.95 -0.11 10.80
CA LYS A 12 -7.34 -1.24 11.49
C LYS A 12 -7.11 -2.36 10.49
N LEU A 13 -5.87 -2.84 10.42
CA LEU A 13 -5.47 -3.87 9.48
C LEU A 13 -4.94 -5.09 10.21
N ILE A 14 -5.24 -6.27 9.67
CA ILE A 14 -4.64 -7.54 10.11
C ILE A 14 -4.03 -8.22 8.91
N GLY A 15 -2.83 -8.74 9.05
CA GLY A 15 -2.18 -9.50 7.99
C GLY A 15 -0.78 -9.95 8.33
N LYS A 16 0.02 -10.14 7.30
CA LYS A 16 1.41 -10.58 7.41
C LYS A 16 2.33 -9.54 6.81
N ARG A 17 3.57 -9.52 7.27
CA ARG A 17 4.59 -8.60 6.75
C ARG A 17 5.89 -9.32 6.45
N LEU A 18 6.67 -8.74 5.54
CA LEU A 18 8.05 -9.14 5.27
C LEU A 18 8.88 -7.89 5.06
N THR A 19 10.12 -7.93 5.55
CA THR A 19 11.12 -6.93 5.21
C THR A 19 11.71 -7.29 3.85
N MET A 20 11.79 -6.31 2.95
CA MET A 20 12.31 -6.52 1.60
C MET A 20 12.90 -5.24 1.04
N SER A 21 13.46 -5.33 -0.16
CA SER A 21 13.91 -4.17 -0.93
C SER A 21 13.51 -4.38 -2.38
N LEU A 22 13.64 -3.34 -3.21
CA LEU A 22 13.38 -3.48 -4.65
C LEU A 22 14.38 -4.47 -5.28
N ALA A 23 15.63 -4.45 -4.81
CA ALA A 23 16.67 -5.37 -5.30
C ALA A 23 16.41 -6.81 -4.83
N ASN A 24 15.76 -7.00 -3.68
CA ASN A 24 15.39 -8.31 -3.13
C ASN A 24 13.90 -8.30 -2.82
N ASN A 25 13.09 -8.37 -3.86
CA ASN A 25 11.64 -8.24 -3.79
C ASN A 25 11.02 -9.59 -3.39
N LYS A 26 10.33 -9.62 -2.25
CA LYS A 26 9.68 -10.81 -1.70
C LYS A 26 8.16 -10.71 -1.73
N THR A 27 7.62 -9.85 -2.59
CA THR A 27 6.16 -9.63 -2.66
C THR A 27 5.41 -10.92 -2.95
N GLY A 28 5.88 -11.73 -3.89
CA GLY A 28 5.25 -13.01 -4.21
C GLY A 28 5.20 -13.96 -3.02
N GLU A 29 6.32 -14.07 -2.29
CA GLU A 29 6.38 -14.91 -1.09
C GLU A 29 5.39 -14.44 -0.03
N LEU A 30 5.31 -13.13 0.20
CA LEU A 30 4.38 -12.53 1.17
C LEU A 30 2.93 -12.92 0.86
N TRP A 31 2.49 -12.72 -0.37
CA TRP A 31 1.12 -13.00 -0.77
C TRP A 31 0.82 -14.49 -0.81
N GLN A 32 1.78 -15.33 -1.20
CA GLN A 32 1.63 -16.79 -1.17
C GLN A 32 1.44 -17.30 0.26
N ASN A 33 2.06 -16.64 1.23
CA ASN A 33 1.91 -17.00 2.64
C ASN A 33 0.60 -16.47 3.25
N PHE A 34 0.12 -15.31 2.78
CA PHE A 34 -1.07 -14.69 3.35
C PHE A 34 -2.38 -15.24 2.78
N MET A 35 -2.48 -15.39 1.46
CA MET A 35 -3.75 -15.68 0.80
C MET A 35 -4.42 -16.98 1.27
N PRO A 36 -3.71 -18.10 1.48
CA PRO A 36 -4.36 -19.31 1.98
C PRO A 36 -4.96 -19.16 3.37
N LYS A 37 -4.48 -18.19 4.16
CA LYS A 37 -4.88 -17.99 5.55
C LYS A 37 -5.80 -16.79 5.75
N ARG A 38 -6.08 -16.04 4.68
CA ARG A 38 -6.89 -14.81 4.82
C ARG A 38 -8.28 -15.09 5.38
N ARG A 39 -8.86 -16.25 5.09
CA ARG A 39 -10.19 -16.61 5.57
C ARG A 39 -10.24 -16.89 7.07
N GLU A 40 -9.08 -16.97 7.75
CA GLU A 40 -9.03 -17.07 9.20
C GLU A 40 -9.41 -15.74 9.85
N ILE A 41 -9.38 -14.64 9.11
CA ILE A 41 -9.83 -13.34 9.58
C ILE A 41 -11.35 -13.27 9.41
N SER A 42 -12.08 -13.12 10.54
CA SER A 42 -13.54 -13.23 10.55
C SER A 42 -14.29 -11.90 10.50
N ASN A 43 -13.62 -10.79 10.82
CA ASN A 43 -14.27 -9.48 10.93
C ASN A 43 -13.75 -8.47 9.92
N ASN A 44 -13.38 -8.94 8.74
CA ASN A 44 -13.00 -8.08 7.62
C ASN A 44 -14.21 -7.22 7.20
N ILE A 45 -13.92 -5.94 6.88
CA ILE A 45 -14.95 -4.98 6.49
C ILE A 45 -15.45 -5.27 5.07
N SER A 46 -14.56 -5.71 4.19
CA SER A 46 -14.87 -6.03 2.80
C SER A 46 -13.95 -7.14 2.31
N ASN A 47 -14.09 -7.52 1.03
CA ASN A 47 -13.21 -8.49 0.40
C ASN A 47 -11.97 -7.83 -0.22
N ASP A 48 -11.84 -6.49 -0.14
CA ASP A 48 -10.67 -5.80 -0.65
C ASP A 48 -9.42 -6.20 0.13
N LEU A 49 -8.32 -6.34 -0.59
CA LEU A 49 -7.00 -6.56 0.00
C LEU A 49 -6.27 -5.22 0.05
N ILE A 50 -5.46 -5.03 1.08
CA ILE A 50 -4.63 -3.83 1.20
C ILE A 50 -3.16 -4.26 1.22
N SER A 51 -2.42 -3.81 0.21
CA SER A 51 -0.98 -3.97 0.11
C SER A 51 -0.34 -2.69 0.61
N MET A 52 0.40 -2.75 1.70
CA MET A 52 0.91 -1.55 2.36
C MET A 52 2.44 -1.61 2.45
N GLN A 53 3.07 -0.46 2.28
CA GLN A 53 4.51 -0.32 2.41
C GLN A 53 4.81 0.70 3.51
N VAL A 54 5.68 0.31 4.45
CA VAL A 54 6.15 1.18 5.52
C VAL A 54 7.63 1.46 5.28
N TYR A 55 7.93 2.72 4.97
CA TYR A 55 9.29 3.17 4.64
C TYR A 55 9.91 3.92 5.80
N LYS A 56 11.24 3.83 5.92
CA LYS A 56 11.99 4.69 6.85
C LYS A 56 11.93 6.13 6.36
N PRO A 57 12.02 7.14 7.27
CA PRO A 57 11.94 8.54 6.85
C PRO A 57 12.94 8.94 5.77
N SER A 58 14.13 8.34 5.75
CA SER A 58 15.19 8.66 4.79
C SER A 58 15.09 7.88 3.48
N HIS A 59 14.09 7.00 3.33
CA HIS A 59 14.03 6.05 2.21
C HIS A 59 14.12 6.75 0.84
N PHE A 60 13.31 7.79 0.63
CA PHE A 60 13.24 8.49 -0.65
C PHE A 60 14.28 9.60 -0.78
N ALA A 61 14.79 10.13 0.33
CA ALA A 61 15.82 11.19 0.30
C ALA A 61 17.17 10.67 -0.17
N ASP A 62 17.50 9.43 0.17
CA ASP A 62 18.72 8.76 -0.25
C ASP A 62 18.34 7.42 -0.86
N PHE A 63 17.63 7.49 -1.98
CA PHE A 63 17.03 6.31 -2.58
C PHE A 63 18.08 5.39 -3.21
N LYS A 64 18.02 4.11 -2.81
CA LYS A 64 18.79 3.02 -3.41
C LYS A 64 17.89 1.80 -3.52
N PRO A 65 18.01 1.01 -4.60
CA PRO A 65 17.22 -0.22 -4.73
C PRO A 65 17.43 -1.22 -3.59
N THR A 66 18.53 -1.09 -2.85
CA THR A 66 18.82 -1.94 -1.69
C THR A 66 18.21 -1.46 -0.38
N ASN A 67 17.62 -0.27 -0.36
CA ASN A 67 16.95 0.24 0.85
C ASN A 67 15.81 -0.68 1.24
N GLU A 68 15.82 -1.11 2.50
CA GLU A 68 14.81 -2.02 3.03
C GLU A 68 13.57 -1.28 3.49
N PHE A 69 12.41 -1.91 3.30
CA PHE A 69 11.13 -1.45 3.80
C PHE A 69 10.30 -2.65 4.23
N GLU A 70 9.24 -2.40 5.01
CA GLU A 70 8.27 -3.44 5.36
C GLU A 70 7.13 -3.42 4.36
N LYS A 71 6.78 -4.60 3.85
CA LYS A 71 5.59 -4.76 3.04
C LYS A 71 4.59 -5.65 3.78
N TRP A 72 3.33 -5.22 3.77
CA TRP A 72 2.23 -5.88 4.45
C TRP A 72 1.19 -6.35 3.44
N ALA A 73 0.71 -7.58 3.62
CA ALA A 73 -0.46 -8.11 2.95
C ALA A 73 -1.57 -8.19 3.99
N THR A 74 -2.62 -7.40 3.82
CA THR A 74 -3.63 -7.20 4.88
C THR A 74 -5.05 -7.14 4.35
N VAL A 75 -5.98 -7.20 5.30
CA VAL A 75 -7.38 -6.79 5.11
C VAL A 75 -7.76 -5.80 6.21
N GLU A 76 -8.72 -4.94 5.92
CA GLU A 76 -9.27 -4.02 6.92
C GLU A 76 -10.29 -4.74 7.78
N VAL A 77 -10.19 -4.51 9.11
CA VAL A 77 -11.05 -5.16 10.10
C VAL A 77 -11.74 -4.13 10.99
N THR A 78 -12.80 -4.56 11.68
CA THR A 78 -13.56 -3.68 12.58
C THR A 78 -12.86 -3.47 13.91
N ASN A 79 -12.10 -4.47 14.39
CA ASN A 79 -11.35 -4.41 15.65
C ASN A 79 -10.27 -5.49 15.66
N PHE A 80 -9.48 -5.53 16.76
CA PHE A 80 -8.39 -6.48 16.92
C PHE A 80 -8.70 -7.59 17.94
N GLU A 81 -9.96 -7.90 18.14
CA GLU A 81 -10.34 -8.91 19.15
C GLU A 81 -9.92 -10.33 18.78
N ASN A 82 -9.94 -10.66 17.47
CA ASN A 82 -9.61 -11.99 16.99
C ASN A 82 -8.49 -11.91 15.96
N VAL A 83 -7.24 -12.02 16.41
CA VAL A 83 -6.07 -12.00 15.53
C VAL A 83 -5.62 -13.44 15.29
N PRO A 84 -5.67 -13.92 14.04
CA PRO A 84 -5.20 -15.29 13.74
C PRO A 84 -3.74 -15.48 14.12
N THR A 85 -3.40 -16.71 14.47
CA THR A 85 -2.02 -17.09 14.78
C THR A 85 -1.10 -16.74 13.60
N GLU A 86 0.08 -16.22 13.91
CA GLU A 86 1.10 -15.80 12.92
C GLU A 86 0.73 -14.56 12.11
N MET A 87 -0.40 -13.90 12.43
CA MET A 87 -0.73 -12.61 11.85
C MET A 87 -0.46 -11.48 12.84
N GLU A 88 -0.32 -10.27 12.32
CA GLU A 88 -0.03 -9.07 13.10
C GLU A 88 -1.06 -8.00 12.81
N THR A 89 -1.15 -7.05 13.73
CA THR A 89 -2.06 -5.90 13.61
C THR A 89 -1.29 -4.65 13.21
N PHE A 90 -1.98 -3.75 12.53
CA PHE A 90 -1.44 -2.43 12.19
C PHE A 90 -2.56 -1.40 12.24
N SER A 91 -2.33 -0.32 12.99
CA SER A 91 -3.25 0.82 12.99
C SER A 91 -2.73 1.85 11.98
N LEU A 92 -3.42 1.95 10.85
CA LEU A 92 -3.06 2.88 9.79
C LEU A 92 -3.60 4.25 10.15
N ALA A 93 -2.71 5.19 10.45
CA ALA A 93 -3.10 6.54 10.84
C ALA A 93 -3.77 7.28 9.67
N GLY A 94 -4.77 8.08 10.00
CA GLY A 94 -5.45 8.92 9.02
C GLY A 94 -4.59 10.09 8.54
N GLY A 95 -5.14 10.85 7.61
CA GLY A 95 -4.50 12.05 7.07
C GLY A 95 -4.74 12.17 5.57
N LEU A 96 -4.10 13.16 4.96
CA LEU A 96 -4.26 13.43 3.53
C LEU A 96 -3.54 12.40 2.68
N TYR A 97 -4.23 11.96 1.65
CA TYR A 97 -3.71 11.03 0.64
C TYR A 97 -4.08 11.52 -0.75
N ALA A 98 -3.18 11.33 -1.70
CA ALA A 98 -3.49 11.42 -3.12
C ALA A 98 -3.80 10.01 -3.60
N VAL A 99 -4.97 9.84 -4.24
CA VAL A 99 -5.46 8.52 -4.66
C VAL A 99 -5.51 8.46 -6.18
N PHE A 100 -4.74 7.56 -6.75
CA PHE A 100 -4.67 7.34 -8.19
C PHE A 100 -5.41 6.06 -8.55
N ASN A 101 -6.39 6.17 -9.44
CA ASN A 101 -7.03 4.99 -10.01
C ASN A 101 -6.14 4.50 -11.15
N TYR A 102 -5.50 3.35 -10.95
CA TYR A 102 -4.56 2.81 -11.92
C TYR A 102 -5.16 1.60 -12.65
N LYS A 103 -5.11 1.62 -13.97
CA LYS A 103 -5.44 0.48 -14.81
C LYS A 103 -4.19 0.05 -15.56
N GLY A 104 -3.77 -1.19 -15.32
CA GLY A 104 -2.59 -1.76 -15.94
C GLY A 104 -1.99 -2.86 -15.10
N SER A 105 -0.89 -3.43 -15.61
CA SER A 105 -0.18 -4.51 -14.90
C SER A 105 0.49 -3.98 -13.64
N SER A 106 0.43 -4.78 -12.57
CA SER A 106 1.10 -4.46 -11.31
C SER A 106 2.63 -4.49 -11.45
N THR A 107 3.16 -5.05 -12.53
CA THR A 107 4.61 -5.09 -12.77
C THR A 107 5.11 -3.91 -13.58
N ASP A 108 4.20 -3.05 -14.11
CA ASP A 108 4.57 -1.86 -14.86
C ASP A 108 4.88 -0.72 -13.88
N PRO A 109 6.13 -0.23 -13.81
CA PRO A 109 6.51 0.81 -12.87
C PRO A 109 6.16 2.22 -13.33
N SER A 110 5.62 2.39 -14.55
CA SER A 110 5.44 3.73 -15.14
C SER A 110 4.52 4.62 -14.31
N ILE A 111 3.50 4.08 -13.65
CA ILE A 111 2.61 4.89 -12.80
C ILE A 111 3.39 5.50 -11.62
N PHE A 112 4.27 4.73 -10.99
CA PHE A 112 5.06 5.25 -9.86
C PHE A 112 6.09 6.25 -10.33
N GLN A 113 6.70 6.06 -11.50
CA GLN A 113 7.61 7.04 -12.10
C GLN A 113 6.87 8.36 -12.37
N TYR A 114 5.63 8.28 -12.84
CA TYR A 114 4.81 9.48 -13.06
C TYR A 114 4.48 10.17 -11.73
N ILE A 115 4.02 9.42 -10.73
CA ILE A 115 3.63 9.99 -9.44
C ILE A 115 4.79 10.73 -8.79
N PHE A 116 5.93 10.08 -8.64
CA PHE A 116 7.06 10.64 -7.89
C PHE A 116 7.93 11.57 -8.73
N GLY A 117 8.02 11.34 -10.04
CA GLY A 117 8.89 12.12 -10.93
C GLY A 117 8.21 13.30 -11.60
N THR A 118 6.89 13.27 -11.75
CA THR A 118 6.15 14.30 -12.48
C THR A 118 5.06 14.94 -11.64
N TRP A 119 4.12 14.14 -11.14
CA TRP A 119 2.97 14.72 -10.47
C TRP A 119 3.34 15.39 -9.13
N LEU A 120 4.01 14.66 -8.25
CA LEU A 120 4.31 15.17 -6.91
C LEU A 120 5.16 16.44 -6.95
N PRO A 121 6.27 16.51 -7.74
CA PRO A 121 7.06 17.74 -7.80
C PRO A 121 6.31 18.94 -8.34
N SER A 122 5.34 18.74 -9.24
CA SER A 122 4.56 19.84 -9.82
C SER A 122 3.30 20.17 -9.01
N SER A 123 3.00 19.39 -7.98
CA SER A 123 1.82 19.60 -7.14
C SER A 123 2.11 20.61 -6.02
N GLU A 124 1.06 20.98 -5.29
CA GLU A 124 1.19 21.81 -4.09
C GLU A 124 1.49 20.97 -2.84
N TYR A 125 1.82 19.69 -3.00
CA TYR A 125 2.05 18.75 -1.90
C TYR A 125 3.48 18.26 -1.85
N LEU A 126 3.87 17.81 -0.65
CA LEU A 126 5.08 17.04 -0.39
C LEU A 126 4.68 15.64 0.05
N LEU A 127 5.60 14.70 -0.13
CA LEU A 127 5.43 13.36 0.40
C LEU A 127 5.46 13.41 1.93
N ASP A 128 4.46 12.82 2.58
CA ASP A 128 4.46 12.71 4.02
C ASP A 128 5.05 11.36 4.45
N ASN A 129 5.55 11.33 5.69
CA ASN A 129 6.17 10.13 6.25
C ASN A 129 5.10 9.25 6.94
N ARG A 130 4.24 8.66 6.14
CA ARG A 130 3.20 7.71 6.58
C ARG A 130 3.18 6.54 5.60
N PRO A 131 2.53 5.43 5.94
CA PRO A 131 2.47 4.28 5.02
C PRO A 131 1.84 4.63 3.67
N HIS A 132 2.39 4.03 2.62
CA HIS A 132 1.80 4.01 1.28
C HIS A 132 1.00 2.72 1.15
N PHE A 133 -0.09 2.73 0.40
CA PHE A 133 -0.81 1.48 0.21
C PHE A 133 -1.59 1.47 -1.09
N GLU A 134 -1.90 0.25 -1.54
CA GLU A 134 -2.78 0.01 -2.67
C GLU A 134 -3.99 -0.78 -2.22
N VAL A 135 -5.16 -0.44 -2.75
CA VAL A 135 -6.39 -1.19 -2.52
C VAL A 135 -6.63 -2.08 -3.72
N LEU A 136 -6.67 -3.39 -3.48
CA LEU A 136 -6.84 -4.41 -4.50
C LEU A 136 -8.25 -4.97 -4.38
N GLY A 137 -9.16 -4.43 -5.20
CA GLY A 137 -10.57 -4.80 -5.22
C GLY A 137 -10.89 -5.89 -6.24
N ASP A 138 -12.17 -5.96 -6.61
CA ASP A 138 -12.68 -7.01 -7.52
C ASP A 138 -12.01 -7.01 -8.89
N LYS A 139 -11.55 -5.84 -9.35
CA LYS A 139 -10.96 -5.69 -10.68
C LYS A 139 -9.45 -5.87 -10.69
N TYR A 140 -8.87 -6.20 -9.56
CA TYR A 140 -7.43 -6.45 -9.49
C TYR A 140 -7.11 -7.85 -10.02
N LYS A 141 -6.14 -7.93 -10.93
CA LYS A 141 -5.63 -9.19 -11.48
C LYS A 141 -4.11 -9.08 -11.59
N SER A 142 -3.40 -9.95 -10.89
CA SER A 142 -1.93 -9.91 -10.89
C SER A 142 -1.38 -10.06 -12.31
N ASN A 143 -0.46 -9.17 -12.69
CA ASN A 143 0.26 -9.18 -13.98
C ASN A 143 -0.65 -9.08 -15.22
N ASP A 144 -1.87 -8.55 -15.08
CA ASP A 144 -2.81 -8.39 -16.17
C ASP A 144 -2.90 -6.92 -16.58
N PRO A 145 -2.77 -6.58 -17.88
CA PRO A 145 -2.87 -5.18 -18.33
C PRO A 145 -4.26 -4.58 -18.16
N ASN A 146 -5.28 -5.39 -17.88
CA ASN A 146 -6.63 -4.91 -17.60
C ASN A 146 -6.94 -4.81 -16.12
N SER A 147 -5.97 -5.07 -15.25
CA SER A 147 -6.13 -4.96 -13.80
C SER A 147 -6.38 -3.52 -13.39
N GLU A 148 -7.21 -3.32 -12.36
CA GLU A 148 -7.46 -2.00 -11.79
C GLU A 148 -7.22 -2.03 -10.28
N GLU A 149 -6.59 -0.99 -9.77
CA GLU A 149 -6.33 -0.82 -8.35
C GLU A 149 -6.29 0.66 -7.98
N GLU A 150 -6.40 0.95 -6.69
CA GLU A 150 -6.18 2.30 -6.19
C GLU A 150 -4.81 2.38 -5.54
N ILE A 151 -4.08 3.46 -5.86
CA ILE A 151 -2.76 3.73 -5.26
C ILE A 151 -2.90 4.94 -4.36
N TRP A 152 -2.62 4.75 -3.07
CA TRP A 152 -2.76 5.78 -2.03
C TRP A 152 -1.38 6.25 -1.58
N ILE A 153 -1.07 7.53 -1.85
CA ILE A 153 0.21 8.16 -1.53
C ILE A 153 0.02 9.19 -0.44
N PRO A 154 0.71 9.09 0.70
CA PRO A 154 0.55 10.05 1.79
C PRO A 154 1.16 11.39 1.43
N ILE A 155 0.40 12.45 1.62
CA ILE A 155 0.81 13.81 1.24
C ILE A 155 0.57 14.79 2.37
N LYS A 156 1.28 15.92 2.29
CA LYS A 156 1.08 17.09 3.16
C LYS A 156 1.28 18.34 2.34
N LEU A 157 0.69 19.44 2.78
CA LEU A 157 0.81 20.71 2.07
C LEU A 157 2.26 21.23 2.13
N LYS A 158 2.70 21.82 1.03
CA LYS A 158 3.93 22.62 1.01
C LYS A 158 3.74 23.85 1.85
N GLN A 159 4.81 24.25 2.55
CA GLN A 159 4.79 25.47 3.37
C GLN A 159 5.49 26.60 2.68
#